data_cd2a756482d0469c75ff3ef19b4a7aab
#
_entry.id   cd2a756482d0469c75ff3ef19b4a7aab
#
_cell.length_a   1.000
_cell.length_b   1.000
_cell.length_c   1.000
_cell.angle_alpha   90.00
_cell.angle_beta   90.00
_cell.angle_gamma   90.00
#
_symmetry.space_group_name_H-M   'P 1'
#
loop_
_entity.id
_entity.type
_entity.pdbx_description
1 polymer ?
#
loop_
_entity_poly.entity_id
_entity_poly.type
_entity_poly.pdbx_seq_one_letter_code
_entity_poly.pdbx_strand_id
1 'polypeptide(L)'
;MAFFPQLVAGPIVRAVDFIPQTQEPERARFNGARFGWGLHLLVFGLFGKIVLADRLFAPIVDSVYANAQSVGFLAAWIGTISFSGQIFFDFAGYSTSAIGVAMCYGFALPDNFRFPYAAAGFSDFWRRWHISLSEWLRDYLYISLGGNRLGVVRTYFNLAMTMLLGGLWHGAAWTFVIWGALHGAYLVLERLATP
;
A
#
# COMPACT_ATOMS: atom_id res chain seq x y z
N MET A 1 -11.23 13.84 10.85
CA MET A 1 -12.39 13.55 9.97
C MET A 1 -12.66 12.05 10.04
N ALA A 2 -13.82 11.66 10.59
CA ALA A 2 -14.15 10.27 10.86
C ALA A 2 -15.02 9.68 9.73
N PHE A 3 -14.41 9.46 8.56
CA PHE A 3 -15.07 8.77 7.46
C PHE A 3 -14.67 7.30 7.50
N PHE A 4 -15.61 6.44 7.97
CA PHE A 4 -15.30 5.07 8.37
C PHE A 4 -14.65 4.17 7.30
N PRO A 5 -14.91 4.30 5.99
CA PRO A 5 -14.30 3.39 5.01
C PRO A 5 -12.77 3.44 4.99
N GLN A 6 -12.17 4.59 5.35
CA GLN A 6 -10.72 4.78 5.31
C GLN A 6 -10.02 4.64 6.67
N LEU A 7 -10.76 4.52 7.80
CA LEU A 7 -10.21 4.73 9.15
C LEU A 7 -9.17 3.70 9.57
N VAL A 8 -9.25 2.45 9.13
CA VAL A 8 -8.36 1.38 9.63
C VAL A 8 -7.18 1.17 8.68
N ALA A 9 -7.44 0.77 7.46
CA ALA A 9 -6.42 0.46 6.45
C ALA A 9 -6.82 0.90 5.04
N GLY A 10 -7.81 1.78 4.92
CA GLY A 10 -8.20 2.40 3.64
C GLY A 10 -7.15 3.39 3.15
N PRO A 11 -7.31 3.88 1.90
CA PRO A 11 -6.40 4.88 1.35
C PRO A 11 -6.31 6.12 2.23
N ILE A 12 -5.09 6.63 2.45
CA ILE A 12 -4.88 7.88 3.20
C ILE A 12 -5.40 9.04 2.36
N VAL A 13 -6.41 9.73 2.87
CA VAL A 13 -7.06 10.84 2.17
C VAL A 13 -6.71 12.15 2.82
N ARG A 14 -6.33 13.13 2.02
CA ARG A 14 -6.01 14.47 2.51
C ARG A 14 -7.30 15.30 2.66
N ALA A 15 -7.31 16.18 3.63
CA ALA A 15 -8.44 17.09 3.86
C ALA A 15 -8.76 17.93 2.60
N VAL A 16 -7.73 18.34 1.86
CA VAL A 16 -7.86 19.12 0.62
C VAL A 16 -8.60 18.35 -0.50
N ASP A 17 -8.48 17.01 -0.51
CA ASP A 17 -9.13 16.18 -1.53
C ASP A 17 -10.53 15.73 -1.10
N PHE A 18 -10.79 15.66 0.21
CA PHE A 18 -12.05 15.14 0.74
C PHE A 18 -13.08 16.22 1.09
N ILE A 19 -12.64 17.34 1.70
CA ILE A 19 -13.57 18.40 2.13
C ILE A 19 -14.40 18.97 0.98
N PRO A 20 -13.82 19.26 -0.22
CA PRO A 20 -14.61 19.75 -1.35
C PRO A 20 -15.74 18.79 -1.73
N GLN A 21 -15.51 17.48 -1.66
CA GLN A 21 -16.51 16.47 -1.98
C GLN A 21 -17.74 16.53 -1.04
N THR A 22 -17.55 16.95 0.22
CA THR A 22 -18.66 17.09 1.18
C THR A 22 -19.53 18.32 0.90
N GLN A 23 -19.05 19.25 0.10
CA GLN A 23 -19.73 20.48 -0.26
C GLN A 23 -20.49 20.39 -1.58
N GLU A 24 -20.35 19.28 -2.32
CA GLU A 24 -21.02 19.03 -3.59
C GLU A 24 -22.41 18.42 -3.37
N PRO A 25 -23.53 19.14 -3.56
CA PRO A 25 -24.88 18.61 -3.34
C PRO A 25 -25.22 17.39 -4.22
N GLU A 26 -24.64 17.31 -5.41
CA GLU A 26 -24.86 16.21 -6.35
C GLU A 26 -24.35 14.86 -5.80
N ARG A 27 -23.38 14.86 -4.89
CA ARG A 27 -22.87 13.65 -4.26
C ARG A 27 -23.84 13.04 -3.25
N ALA A 28 -24.70 13.86 -2.65
CA ALA A 28 -25.77 13.42 -1.76
C ALA A 28 -26.94 12.74 -2.49
N ARG A 29 -27.05 12.95 -3.82
CA ARG A 29 -28.09 12.32 -4.62
C ARG A 29 -27.73 10.89 -4.94
N PHE A 30 -28.72 9.99 -4.81
CA PHE A 30 -28.53 8.58 -5.20
C PHE A 30 -28.27 8.48 -6.70
N ASN A 31 -27.21 7.74 -7.04
CA ASN A 31 -26.84 7.43 -8.41
C ASN A 31 -26.65 5.91 -8.54
N GLY A 32 -27.58 5.24 -9.24
CA GLY A 32 -27.60 3.79 -9.37
C GLY A 32 -26.35 3.21 -10.04
N ALA A 33 -25.79 3.89 -11.05
CA ALA A 33 -24.58 3.45 -11.71
C ALA A 33 -23.37 3.50 -10.75
N ARG A 34 -23.19 4.61 -10.03
CA ARG A 34 -22.12 4.76 -9.03
C ARG A 34 -22.28 3.76 -7.90
N PHE A 35 -23.48 3.53 -7.41
CA PHE A 35 -23.78 2.52 -6.37
C PHE A 35 -23.46 1.12 -6.87
N GLY A 36 -23.87 0.77 -8.10
CA GLY A 36 -23.54 -0.53 -8.71
C GLY A 36 -22.06 -0.77 -8.85
N TRP A 37 -21.29 0.22 -9.34
CA TRP A 37 -19.83 0.13 -9.38
C TRP A 37 -19.19 0.02 -7.99
N GLY A 38 -19.70 0.75 -7.01
CA GLY A 38 -19.25 0.64 -5.62
C GLY A 38 -19.45 -0.76 -5.05
N LEU A 39 -20.59 -1.40 -5.31
CA LEU A 39 -20.84 -2.79 -4.91
C LEU A 39 -19.89 -3.77 -5.63
N HIS A 40 -19.63 -3.58 -6.93
CA HIS A 40 -18.66 -4.42 -7.65
C HIS A 40 -17.28 -4.35 -7.02
N LEU A 41 -16.79 -3.15 -6.72
CA LEU A 41 -15.49 -2.96 -6.06
C LEU A 41 -15.49 -3.56 -4.66
N LEU A 42 -16.57 -3.41 -3.89
CA LEU A 42 -16.69 -4.02 -2.56
C LEU A 42 -16.58 -5.55 -2.65
N VAL A 43 -17.37 -6.18 -3.52
CA VAL A 43 -17.37 -7.65 -3.69
C VAL A 43 -16.00 -8.13 -4.20
N PHE A 44 -15.42 -7.44 -5.18
CA PHE A 44 -14.10 -7.78 -5.70
C PHE A 44 -13.00 -7.66 -4.64
N GLY A 45 -13.05 -6.60 -3.84
CA GLY A 45 -12.11 -6.41 -2.74
C GLY A 45 -12.26 -7.48 -1.65
N LEU A 46 -13.50 -7.81 -1.26
CA LEU A 46 -13.78 -8.89 -0.31
C LEU A 46 -13.35 -10.25 -0.85
N PHE A 47 -13.52 -10.52 -2.14
CA PHE A 47 -13.00 -11.73 -2.77
C PHE A 47 -11.47 -11.80 -2.65
N GLY A 48 -10.76 -10.73 -2.96
CA GLY A 48 -9.31 -10.64 -2.77
C GLY A 48 -8.89 -10.94 -1.33
N LYS A 49 -9.52 -10.27 -0.36
CA LYS A 49 -9.20 -10.42 1.07
C LYS A 49 -9.57 -11.82 1.58
N ILE A 50 -10.82 -12.23 1.44
CA ILE A 50 -11.33 -13.44 2.11
C ILE A 50 -10.92 -14.71 1.38
N VAL A 51 -11.00 -14.72 0.04
CA VAL A 51 -10.74 -15.93 -0.73
C VAL A 51 -9.26 -16.07 -1.05
N LEU A 52 -8.63 -15.04 -1.63
CA LEU A 52 -7.24 -15.15 -2.06
C LEU A 52 -6.28 -15.02 -0.88
N ALA A 53 -6.37 -13.97 -0.07
CA ALA A 53 -5.43 -13.79 1.03
C ALA A 53 -5.64 -14.82 2.15
N ASP A 54 -6.85 -14.88 2.73
CA ASP A 54 -7.08 -15.65 3.97
C ASP A 54 -7.28 -17.15 3.72
N ARG A 55 -7.96 -17.56 2.60
CA ARG A 55 -8.29 -18.96 2.36
C ARG A 55 -7.28 -19.68 1.46
N LEU A 56 -6.69 -18.99 0.49
CA LEU A 56 -5.75 -19.61 -0.43
C LEU A 56 -4.31 -19.46 0.06
N PHE A 57 -3.85 -18.24 0.27
CA PHE A 57 -2.42 -17.99 0.55
C PHE A 57 -2.04 -18.19 2.02
N ALA A 58 -2.84 -17.72 2.99
CA ALA A 58 -2.49 -17.77 4.40
C ALA A 58 -2.19 -19.20 4.90
N PRO A 59 -2.98 -20.25 4.59
CA PRO A 59 -2.66 -21.60 5.05
C PRO A 59 -1.33 -22.14 4.51
N ILE A 60 -0.95 -21.77 3.27
CA ILE A 60 0.33 -22.16 2.67
C ILE A 60 1.46 -21.48 3.42
N VAL A 61 1.33 -20.17 3.64
CA VAL A 61 2.32 -19.35 4.35
C VAL A 61 2.51 -19.87 5.77
N ASP A 62 1.43 -20.03 6.51
CA ASP A 62 1.47 -20.51 7.91
C ASP A 62 2.15 -21.88 8.02
N SER A 63 1.81 -22.81 7.12
CA SER A 63 2.42 -24.13 7.08
C SER A 63 3.93 -24.09 6.82
N VAL A 64 4.37 -23.27 5.87
CA VAL A 64 5.80 -23.16 5.51
C VAL A 64 6.59 -22.45 6.61
N TYR A 65 6.09 -21.33 7.11
CA TYR A 65 6.82 -20.52 8.11
C TYR A 65 6.84 -21.19 9.49
N ALA A 66 5.79 -21.94 9.87
CA ALA A 66 5.81 -22.73 11.11
C ALA A 66 6.89 -23.83 11.09
N ASN A 67 7.30 -24.31 9.91
CA ASN A 67 8.28 -25.38 9.73
C ASN A 67 9.56 -24.89 9.04
N ALA A 68 9.90 -23.61 9.12
CA ALA A 68 10.95 -22.95 8.34
C ALA A 68 12.33 -23.64 8.41
N GLN A 69 12.64 -24.34 9.52
CA GLN A 69 13.92 -25.04 9.70
C GLN A 69 14.00 -26.40 8.96
N SER A 70 12.85 -26.96 8.56
CA SER A 70 12.76 -28.30 7.97
C SER A 70 12.23 -28.33 6.54
N VAL A 71 11.74 -27.19 6.02
CA VAL A 71 11.21 -27.12 4.64
C VAL A 71 12.32 -27.17 3.61
N GLY A 72 12.10 -27.94 2.52
CA GLY A 72 13.00 -27.97 1.38
C GLY A 72 12.93 -26.70 0.54
N PHE A 73 13.91 -26.52 -0.35
CA PHE A 73 14.06 -25.34 -1.21
C PHE A 73 12.78 -24.95 -1.96
N LEU A 74 12.11 -25.90 -2.60
CA LEU A 74 10.90 -25.63 -3.37
C LEU A 74 9.76 -25.12 -2.48
N ALA A 75 9.56 -25.75 -1.31
CA ALA A 75 8.52 -25.32 -0.37
C ALA A 75 8.81 -23.93 0.20
N ALA A 76 10.07 -23.59 0.45
CA ALA A 76 10.48 -22.25 0.90
C ALA A 76 10.13 -21.18 -0.15
N TRP A 77 10.38 -21.45 -1.44
CA TRP A 77 9.99 -20.54 -2.53
C TRP A 77 8.48 -20.41 -2.68
N ILE A 78 7.74 -21.52 -2.60
CA ILE A 78 6.27 -21.49 -2.62
C ILE A 78 5.74 -20.64 -1.48
N GLY A 79 6.27 -20.82 -0.25
CA GLY A 79 5.89 -20.00 0.91
C GLY A 79 6.17 -18.51 0.69
N THR A 80 7.35 -18.16 0.17
CA THR A 80 7.74 -16.77 -0.08
C THR A 80 6.86 -16.09 -1.14
N ILE A 81 6.59 -16.77 -2.24
CA ILE A 81 5.70 -16.25 -3.30
C ILE A 81 4.27 -16.14 -2.77
N SER A 82 3.81 -17.15 -2.01
CA SER A 82 2.48 -17.12 -1.39
C SER A 82 2.34 -15.98 -0.39
N PHE A 83 3.40 -15.69 0.40
CA PHE A 83 3.40 -14.53 1.30
C PHE A 83 3.28 -13.20 0.54
N SER A 84 3.97 -13.07 -0.60
CA SER A 84 3.83 -11.90 -1.45
C SER A 84 2.40 -11.74 -1.98
N GLY A 85 1.76 -12.85 -2.38
CA GLY A 85 0.35 -12.87 -2.78
C GLY A 85 -0.58 -12.54 -1.60
N GLN A 86 -0.35 -13.14 -0.44
CA GLN A 86 -1.13 -12.91 0.77
C GLN A 86 -1.14 -11.43 1.16
N ILE A 87 0.02 -10.82 1.36
CA ILE A 87 0.12 -9.41 1.78
C ILE A 87 -0.50 -8.45 0.75
N PHE A 88 -0.37 -8.78 -0.54
CA PHE A 88 -0.98 -7.98 -1.60
C PHE A 88 -2.50 -8.06 -1.56
N PHE A 89 -3.08 -9.26 -1.62
CA PHE A 89 -4.53 -9.42 -1.67
C PHE A 89 -5.21 -9.04 -0.36
N ASP A 90 -4.53 -9.21 0.78
CA ASP A 90 -5.02 -8.74 2.07
C ASP A 90 -5.22 -7.22 2.05
N PHE A 91 -4.21 -6.49 1.66
CA PHE A 91 -4.25 -5.04 1.72
C PHE A 91 -4.91 -4.39 0.49
N ALA A 92 -4.66 -4.89 -0.71
CA ALA A 92 -5.33 -4.39 -1.92
C ALA A 92 -6.83 -4.70 -1.88
N GLY A 93 -7.21 -5.88 -1.39
CA GLY A 93 -8.61 -6.27 -1.19
C GLY A 93 -9.33 -5.34 -0.20
N TYR A 94 -8.69 -5.06 0.95
CA TYR A 94 -9.23 -4.10 1.91
C TYR A 94 -9.37 -2.70 1.30
N SER A 95 -8.33 -2.19 0.66
CA SER A 95 -8.35 -0.85 0.03
C SER A 95 -9.43 -0.75 -1.05
N THR A 96 -9.57 -1.78 -1.90
CA THR A 96 -10.60 -1.82 -2.95
C THR A 96 -12.00 -1.86 -2.34
N SER A 97 -12.21 -2.62 -1.26
CA SER A 97 -13.46 -2.64 -0.52
C SER A 97 -13.80 -1.26 0.06
N ALA A 98 -12.82 -0.59 0.64
CA ALA A 98 -12.98 0.76 1.20
C ALA A 98 -13.37 1.79 0.11
N ILE A 99 -12.73 1.72 -1.06
CA ILE A 99 -13.08 2.56 -2.23
C ILE A 99 -14.52 2.25 -2.69
N GLY A 100 -14.88 0.97 -2.75
CA GLY A 100 -16.22 0.54 -3.15
C GLY A 100 -17.30 1.06 -2.21
N VAL A 101 -17.09 0.94 -0.90
CA VAL A 101 -18.02 1.47 0.12
C VAL A 101 -18.12 2.99 0.02
N ALA A 102 -17.00 3.71 -0.08
CA ALA A 102 -17.00 5.16 -0.23
C ALA A 102 -17.77 5.60 -1.49
N MET A 103 -17.60 4.88 -2.60
CA MET A 103 -18.30 5.12 -3.86
C MET A 103 -19.82 4.93 -3.71
N CYS A 104 -20.28 3.93 -2.94
CA CYS A 104 -21.70 3.75 -2.63
C CYS A 104 -22.29 4.96 -1.91
N TYR A 105 -21.51 5.62 -1.06
CA TYR A 105 -21.89 6.87 -0.37
C TYR A 105 -21.68 8.14 -1.20
N GLY A 106 -21.18 8.01 -2.41
CA GLY A 106 -20.96 9.16 -3.29
C GLY A 106 -19.57 9.79 -3.23
N PHE A 107 -18.66 9.24 -2.44
CA PHE A 107 -17.30 9.77 -2.27
C PHE A 107 -16.29 9.00 -3.11
N ALA A 108 -15.29 9.72 -3.62
CA ALA A 108 -14.15 9.15 -4.30
C ALA A 108 -12.95 9.08 -3.34
N LEU A 109 -12.35 7.91 -3.23
CA LEU A 109 -11.06 7.70 -2.56
C LEU A 109 -9.97 7.45 -3.61
N PRO A 110 -8.71 7.81 -3.34
CA PRO A 110 -7.61 7.54 -4.26
C PRO A 110 -7.31 6.03 -4.36
N ASP A 111 -6.78 5.61 -5.51
CA ASP A 111 -6.23 4.26 -5.65
C ASP A 111 -5.04 4.05 -4.73
N ASN A 112 -4.94 2.85 -4.16
CA ASN A 112 -3.83 2.49 -3.29
C ASN A 112 -2.86 1.48 -3.94
N PHE A 113 -3.29 0.79 -5.00
CA PHE A 113 -2.51 -0.20 -5.71
C PHE A 113 -2.72 -0.11 -7.24
N ARG A 114 -1.62 -0.22 -8.01
CA ARG A 114 -1.62 -0.24 -9.49
C ARG A 114 -0.65 -1.29 -10.02
N PHE A 115 -1.02 -2.56 -9.96
CA PHE A 115 -0.18 -3.67 -10.45
C PHE A 115 1.27 -3.59 -9.96
N PRO A 116 1.54 -3.59 -8.63
CA PRO A 116 2.87 -3.33 -8.09
C PRO A 116 3.92 -4.37 -8.50
N TYR A 117 3.53 -5.61 -8.71
CA TYR A 117 4.45 -6.68 -9.15
C TYR A 117 4.81 -6.63 -10.63
N ALA A 118 4.20 -5.74 -11.42
CA ALA A 118 4.62 -5.41 -12.78
C ALA A 118 5.64 -4.25 -12.82
N ALA A 119 6.14 -3.80 -11.67
CA ALA A 119 7.11 -2.72 -11.59
C ALA A 119 8.46 -3.11 -12.20
N ALA A 120 9.08 -2.19 -12.93
CA ALA A 120 10.40 -2.39 -13.54
C ALA A 120 11.57 -2.04 -12.60
N GLY A 121 11.28 -1.53 -11.38
CA GLY A 121 12.29 -1.16 -10.39
C GLY A 121 11.66 -0.75 -9.07
N PHE A 122 12.48 -0.43 -8.06
CA PHE A 122 12.00 -0.11 -6.71
C PHE A 122 11.24 1.21 -6.65
N SER A 123 11.69 2.21 -7.41
CA SER A 123 10.98 3.50 -7.52
C SER A 123 9.62 3.34 -8.18
N ASP A 124 9.52 2.51 -9.22
CA ASP A 124 8.26 2.20 -9.88
C ASP A 124 7.35 1.36 -8.97
N PHE A 125 7.92 0.41 -8.22
CA PHE A 125 7.18 -0.37 -7.22
C PHE A 125 6.47 0.54 -6.21
N TRP A 126 7.16 1.50 -5.60
CA TRP A 126 6.57 2.42 -4.62
C TRP A 126 5.58 3.43 -5.21
N ARG A 127 5.57 3.65 -6.53
CA ARG A 127 4.51 4.40 -7.23
C ARG A 127 3.24 3.58 -7.43
N ARG A 128 3.29 2.27 -7.20
CA ARG A 128 2.22 1.31 -7.46
C ARG A 128 1.73 0.59 -6.22
N TRP A 129 2.55 0.55 -5.17
CA TRP A 129 2.27 -0.06 -3.88
C TRP A 129 1.97 0.99 -2.84
N HIS A 130 0.83 0.85 -2.13
CA HIS A 130 0.41 1.76 -1.06
C HIS A 130 0.59 3.23 -1.44
N ILE A 131 0.01 3.61 -2.58
CA ILE A 131 0.25 4.89 -3.27
C ILE A 131 -0.02 6.07 -2.32
N SER A 132 -1.13 6.02 -1.58
CA SER A 132 -1.51 7.10 -0.67
C SER A 132 -0.50 7.33 0.46
N LEU A 133 0.11 6.25 1.01
CA LEU A 133 1.19 6.38 2.00
C LEU A 133 2.49 6.87 1.34
N SER A 134 2.83 6.33 0.17
CA SER A 134 4.03 6.74 -0.55
C SER A 134 4.01 8.23 -0.90
N GLU A 135 2.87 8.75 -1.31
CA GLU A 135 2.66 10.17 -1.54
C GLU A 135 2.71 10.98 -0.25
N TRP A 136 2.11 10.48 0.83
CA TRP A 136 2.16 11.12 2.13
C TRP A 136 3.61 11.22 2.65
N LEU A 137 4.36 10.12 2.61
CA LEU A 137 5.77 10.11 3.01
C LEU A 137 6.63 11.03 2.13
N ARG A 138 6.37 11.07 0.82
CA ARG A 138 7.04 12.00 -0.09
C ARG A 138 6.80 13.45 0.34
N ASP A 139 5.55 13.83 0.51
CA ASP A 139 5.16 15.22 0.65
C ASP A 139 5.44 15.78 2.05
N TYR A 140 5.19 14.97 3.09
CA TYR A 140 5.35 15.42 4.47
C TYR A 140 6.71 15.08 5.09
N LEU A 141 7.44 14.11 4.55
CA LEU A 141 8.72 13.71 5.11
C LEU A 141 9.88 13.98 4.14
N TYR A 142 9.86 13.37 2.97
CA TYR A 142 10.97 13.49 2.02
C TYR A 142 11.22 14.94 1.58
N ILE A 143 10.17 15.68 1.20
CA ILE A 143 10.27 17.07 0.78
C ILE A 143 10.67 17.97 1.96
N SER A 144 10.16 17.70 3.17
CA SER A 144 10.52 18.47 4.37
C SER A 144 11.98 18.28 4.79
N LEU A 145 12.59 17.12 4.50
CA LEU A 145 14.03 16.86 4.69
C LEU A 145 14.92 17.54 3.63
N GLY A 146 14.31 18.24 2.65
CA GLY A 146 14.99 18.92 1.55
C GLY A 146 14.83 18.22 0.20
N GLY A 147 14.23 17.02 0.15
CA GLY A 147 14.02 16.26 -1.08
C GLY A 147 15.32 16.00 -1.83
N ASN A 148 15.34 16.34 -3.12
CA ASN A 148 16.51 16.25 -4.01
C ASN A 148 17.20 17.61 -4.26
N ARG A 149 16.85 18.64 -3.50
CA ARG A 149 17.32 20.03 -3.75
C ARG A 149 18.70 20.33 -3.13
N LEU A 150 19.14 19.54 -2.16
CA LEU A 150 20.35 19.79 -1.36
C LEU A 150 21.54 18.91 -1.78
N GLY A 151 21.57 18.50 -3.03
CA GLY A 151 22.65 17.68 -3.60
C GLY A 151 22.44 16.17 -3.44
N VAL A 152 23.30 15.41 -4.12
CA VAL A 152 23.12 13.96 -4.31
C VAL A 152 23.21 13.18 -2.99
N VAL A 153 24.23 13.47 -2.17
CA VAL A 153 24.42 12.78 -0.87
C VAL A 153 23.23 13.00 0.05
N ARG A 154 22.73 14.23 0.12
CA ARG A 154 21.56 14.55 0.94
C ARG A 154 20.29 13.86 0.41
N THR A 155 20.17 13.74 -0.90
CA THR A 155 19.07 12.99 -1.52
C THR A 155 19.06 11.54 -1.09
N TYR A 156 20.21 10.86 -1.08
CA TYR A 156 20.31 9.46 -0.64
C TYR A 156 19.97 9.30 0.84
N PHE A 157 20.49 10.20 1.67
CA PHE A 157 20.10 10.24 3.10
C PHE A 157 18.59 10.42 3.27
N ASN A 158 17.98 11.37 2.55
CA ASN A 158 16.54 11.63 2.64
C ASN A 158 15.70 10.42 2.21
N LEU A 159 16.10 9.72 1.13
CA LEU A 159 15.45 8.48 0.69
C LEU A 159 15.54 7.40 1.78
N ALA A 160 16.75 7.13 2.27
CA ALA A 160 16.98 6.12 3.30
C ALA A 160 16.18 6.42 4.59
N MET A 161 16.22 7.67 5.05
CA MET A 161 15.48 8.11 6.25
C MET A 161 13.96 8.03 6.06
N THR A 162 13.46 8.39 4.89
CA THR A 162 12.01 8.30 4.59
C THR A 162 11.53 6.85 4.66
N MET A 163 12.27 5.91 4.09
CA MET A 163 11.91 4.50 4.13
C MET A 163 12.10 3.89 5.52
N LEU A 164 13.15 4.27 6.25
CA LEU A 164 13.38 3.81 7.61
C LEU A 164 12.24 4.26 8.55
N LEU A 165 11.85 5.53 8.49
CA LEU A 165 10.75 6.07 9.29
C LEU A 165 9.39 5.49 8.84
N GLY A 166 9.21 5.24 7.53
CA GLY A 166 8.07 4.50 7.00
C GLY A 166 7.99 3.08 7.57
N GLY A 167 9.12 2.38 7.71
CA GLY A 167 9.20 1.09 8.37
C GLY A 167 8.79 1.16 9.85
N LEU A 168 9.33 2.10 10.61
CA LEU A 168 8.97 2.32 12.02
C LEU A 168 7.48 2.66 12.20
N TRP A 169 6.88 3.34 11.25
CA TRP A 169 5.45 3.62 11.26
C TRP A 169 4.59 2.35 11.20
N HIS A 170 5.06 1.29 10.52
CA HIS A 170 4.36 -0.01 10.46
C HIS A 170 4.33 -0.75 11.79
N GLY A 171 5.29 -0.50 12.69
CA GLY A 171 5.32 -1.12 14.01
C GLY A 171 6.68 -1.02 14.71
N ALA A 172 6.65 -1.10 16.04
CA ALA A 172 7.83 -1.02 16.90
C ALA A 172 8.57 -2.36 17.01
N ALA A 173 8.92 -2.97 15.88
CA ALA A 173 9.68 -4.22 15.82
C ALA A 173 10.90 -4.08 14.90
N TRP A 174 11.99 -4.76 15.24
CA TRP A 174 13.22 -4.75 14.44
C TRP A 174 13.01 -5.21 13.00
N THR A 175 12.05 -6.10 12.75
CA THR A 175 11.66 -6.55 11.41
C THR A 175 11.24 -5.40 10.51
N PHE A 176 10.47 -4.43 11.02
CA PHE A 176 10.06 -3.24 10.27
C PHE A 176 11.19 -2.24 10.08
N VAL A 177 12.11 -2.12 11.04
CA VAL A 177 13.32 -1.29 10.90
C VAL A 177 14.20 -1.83 9.78
N ILE A 178 14.46 -3.16 9.79
CA ILE A 178 15.26 -3.83 8.76
C ILE A 178 14.57 -3.72 7.40
N TRP A 179 13.27 -3.94 7.34
CA TRP A 179 12.47 -3.79 6.13
C TRP A 179 12.59 -2.38 5.53
N GLY A 180 12.39 -1.34 6.35
CA GLY A 180 12.54 0.04 5.92
C GLY A 180 13.96 0.37 5.46
N ALA A 181 14.99 -0.11 6.18
CA ALA A 181 16.38 0.07 5.80
C ALA A 181 16.72 -0.58 4.46
N LEU A 182 16.25 -1.82 4.21
CA LEU A 182 16.45 -2.54 2.95
C LEU A 182 15.79 -1.79 1.78
N HIS A 183 14.54 -1.35 1.92
CA HIS A 183 13.86 -0.60 0.87
C HIS A 183 14.52 0.76 0.61
N GLY A 184 15.00 1.45 1.66
CA GLY A 184 15.81 2.65 1.51
C GLY A 184 17.10 2.40 0.73
N ALA A 185 17.82 1.31 1.06
CA ALA A 185 19.02 0.90 0.35
C ALA A 185 18.74 0.57 -1.12
N TYR A 186 17.68 -0.16 -1.42
CA TYR A 186 17.30 -0.49 -2.80
C TYR A 186 17.00 0.76 -3.64
N LEU A 187 16.30 1.74 -3.10
CA LEU A 187 16.04 3.00 -3.80
C LEU A 187 17.32 3.81 -4.05
N VAL A 188 18.25 3.81 -3.09
CA VAL A 188 19.56 4.47 -3.27
C VAL A 188 20.40 3.76 -4.32
N LEU A 189 20.48 2.43 -4.28
CA LEU A 189 21.23 1.62 -5.25
C LEU A 189 20.66 1.77 -6.67
N GLU A 190 19.32 1.71 -6.81
CA GLU A 190 18.67 1.95 -8.11
C GLU A 190 19.03 3.33 -8.67
N ARG A 191 19.01 4.38 -7.83
CA ARG A 191 19.36 5.73 -8.26
C ARG A 191 20.84 5.92 -8.58
N LEU A 192 21.73 5.14 -7.96
CA LEU A 192 23.15 5.10 -8.31
C LEU A 192 23.38 4.41 -9.66
N ALA A 193 22.58 3.40 -9.98
CA ALA A 193 22.68 2.63 -11.22
C ALA A 193 21.99 3.32 -12.42
N THR A 194 21.07 4.24 -12.19
CA THR A 194 20.31 4.99 -13.22
C THR A 194 20.52 6.49 -13.03
N PRO A 195 21.64 7.04 -13.48
CA PRO A 195 21.98 8.46 -13.31
C PRO A 195 21.06 9.41 -14.12
#